data_0029369510bff1fc4b7550e2b5476072
#
_entry.id   0029369510bff1fc4b7550e2b5476072
#
_cell.length_a   1.000
_cell.length_b   1.000
_cell.length_c   1.000
_cell.angle_alpha   90.00
_cell.angle_beta   90.00
_cell.angle_gamma   90.00
#
_symmetry.space_group_name_H-M   'P 1'
#
loop_
_entity.id
_entity.type
_entity.pdbx_description
1 polymer ?
#
loop_
_entity_poly.entity_id
_entity_poly.type
_entity_poly.pdbx_seq_one_letter_code
_entity_poly.pdbx_strand_id
1 'polypeptide(L)' 'MTLKEFQKKKGYSHQQLADLLGVKAASTVFRWTNGERMPGKSNMELIKKKTRGKVNPSDFYA' A
#
# COMPACT_ATOMS: atom_id res chain seq x y z
N MET A 1 -7.49 7.25 -2.71
CA MET A 1 -6.43 7.82 -1.84
C MET A 1 -5.12 7.09 -2.05
N THR A 2 -4.02 7.72 -1.70
CA THR A 2 -2.72 7.06 -1.79
C THR A 2 -2.57 6.05 -0.64
N LEU A 3 -1.61 5.13 -0.80
CA LEU A 3 -1.35 4.14 0.25
C LEU A 3 -0.89 4.82 1.54
N LYS A 4 -0.11 5.88 1.41
CA LYS A 4 0.34 6.66 2.58
C LYS A 4 -0.84 7.30 3.31
N GLU A 5 -1.79 7.86 2.56
CA GLU A 5 -2.99 8.45 3.15
C GLU A 5 -3.83 7.40 3.86
N PHE A 6 -3.96 6.23 3.24
CA PHE A 6 -4.68 5.11 3.84
C PHE A 6 -4.02 4.67 5.15
N GLN A 7 -2.69 4.54 5.13
CA GLN A 7 -1.92 4.19 6.31
C GLN A 7 -2.14 5.17 7.46
N LYS A 8 -2.07 6.46 7.16
CA LYS A 8 -2.28 7.51 8.15
C LYS A 8 -3.69 7.50 8.72
N LYS A 9 -4.67 7.36 7.83
CA LYS A 9 -6.08 7.37 8.24
C LYS A 9 -6.40 6.21 9.18
N LYS A 10 -5.80 5.04 8.94
CA LYS A 10 -6.02 3.85 9.77
C LYS A 10 -5.10 3.80 10.98
N GLY A 11 -4.07 4.63 11.02
CA GLY A 11 -3.10 4.61 12.11
C GLY A 11 -2.20 3.39 12.10
N TYR A 12 -1.97 2.78 10.93
CA TYR A 12 -1.13 1.60 10.80
C TYR A 12 0.35 1.95 10.75
N SER A 13 1.18 1.14 11.42
CA SER A 13 2.61 1.14 11.18
C SER A 13 2.88 0.47 9.84
N HIS A 14 4.11 0.59 9.33
CA HIS A 14 4.49 -0.10 8.09
C HIS A 14 4.35 -1.61 8.23
N GLN A 15 4.68 -2.15 9.41
CA GLN A 15 4.54 -3.59 9.65
C GLN A 15 3.07 -4.01 9.66
N GLN A 16 2.21 -3.23 10.31
CA GLN A 16 0.78 -3.51 10.33
C GLN A 16 0.17 -3.45 8.93
N LEU A 17 0.60 -2.46 8.14
CA LEU A 17 0.13 -2.33 6.76
C LEU A 17 0.63 -3.51 5.92
N ALA A 18 1.88 -3.92 6.10
CA ALA A 18 2.42 -5.09 5.41
C ALA A 18 1.63 -6.35 5.75
N ASP A 19 1.30 -6.53 7.03
CA ASP A 19 0.50 -7.68 7.48
C ASP A 19 -0.89 -7.67 6.84
N LEU A 20 -1.51 -6.51 6.78
CA LEU A 20 -2.83 -6.36 6.15
C LEU A 20 -2.77 -6.74 4.67
N LEU A 21 -1.74 -6.28 3.98
CA LEU A 21 -1.58 -6.51 2.55
C LEU A 21 -1.01 -7.88 2.19
N GLY A 22 -0.57 -8.63 3.20
CA GLY A 22 0.06 -9.94 2.96
C GLY A 22 1.47 -9.83 2.42
N VAL A 23 2.14 -8.70 2.63
CA VAL A 23 3.53 -8.48 2.20
C VAL A 23 4.46 -8.89 3.34
N LYS A 24 5.49 -9.68 3.03
CA LYS A 24 6.39 -10.21 4.04
C LYS A 24 7.26 -9.16 4.72
N ALA A 25 7.69 -8.15 3.97
CA ALA A 25 8.65 -7.17 4.46
C ALA A 25 8.03 -5.79 4.58
N ALA A 26 8.06 -5.22 5.78
CA ALA A 26 7.60 -3.86 6.02
C ALA A 26 8.39 -2.83 5.19
N SER A 27 9.67 -3.12 4.91
CA SER A 27 10.51 -2.24 4.10
C SER A 27 9.98 -2.08 2.67
N THR A 28 9.35 -3.12 2.13
CA THR A 28 8.72 -3.04 0.81
C THR A 28 7.57 -2.05 0.82
N VAL A 29 6.73 -2.13 1.84
CA VAL A 29 5.60 -1.21 2.01
C VAL A 29 6.10 0.21 2.23
N PHE A 30 7.15 0.38 3.03
CA PHE A 30 7.76 1.68 3.24
C PHE A 30 8.17 2.33 1.92
N ARG A 31 8.81 1.56 1.03
CA ARG A 31 9.23 2.07 -0.28
C ARG A 31 8.04 2.49 -1.14
N TRP A 32 6.95 1.74 -1.06
CA TRP A 32 5.72 2.08 -1.78
C TRP A 32 5.09 3.37 -1.25
N THR A 33 5.03 3.54 0.07
CA THR A 33 4.44 4.75 0.67
C THR A 33 5.33 5.96 0.48
N ASN A 34 6.64 5.75 0.38
CA ASN A 34 7.62 6.82 0.22
C ASN A 34 7.87 7.21 -1.24
N GLY A 35 7.25 6.50 -2.20
CA GLY A 35 7.40 6.79 -3.60
C GLY A 35 8.72 6.31 -4.22
N GLU A 36 9.52 5.56 -3.49
CA GLU A 36 10.79 5.03 -4.01
C GLU A 36 10.58 3.89 -4.99
N ARG A 37 9.51 3.13 -4.82
CA ARG A 37 9.16 2.03 -5.69
C ARG A 37 7.67 1.94 -5.87
N MET A 38 7.26 1.42 -7.02
CA MET A 38 5.86 1.13 -7.28
C MET A 38 5.60 -0.37 -7.13
N PRO A 39 4.46 -0.75 -6.56
CA PRO A 39 4.10 -2.18 -6.52
C PRO A 39 3.92 -2.71 -7.94
N GLY A 40 4.22 -3.99 -8.13
CA GLY A 40 3.92 -4.65 -9.38
C GLY A 40 2.41 -4.80 -9.57
N LYS A 41 2.01 -5.21 -10.78
CA LYS A 41 0.60 -5.31 -11.14
C LYS A 41 -0.19 -6.18 -10.16
N SER A 42 0.32 -7.35 -9.82
CA SER A 42 -0.38 -8.25 -8.90
C SER A 42 -0.48 -7.65 -7.49
N ASN A 43 0.55 -6.94 -7.06
CA ASN A 43 0.53 -6.27 -5.77
C ASN A 43 -0.45 -5.09 -5.77
N MET A 44 -0.57 -4.38 -6.86
CA MET A 44 -1.56 -3.30 -6.99
C MET A 44 -2.98 -3.84 -6.87
N GLU A 45 -3.27 -4.97 -7.49
CA GLU A 45 -4.57 -5.61 -7.39
C GLU A 45 -4.84 -6.09 -5.96
N LEU A 46 -3.83 -6.62 -5.30
CA LEU A 46 -3.92 -7.05 -3.92
C LEU A 46 -4.19 -5.87 -2.98
N ILE A 47 -3.50 -4.76 -3.19
CA ILE A 47 -3.71 -3.53 -2.42
C ILE A 47 -5.14 -3.03 -2.61
N LYS A 48 -5.60 -2.98 -3.84
CA LYS A 48 -6.97 -2.57 -4.12
C LYS A 48 -7.98 -3.44 -3.39
N LYS A 49 -7.78 -4.75 -3.45
CA LYS A 49 -8.67 -5.71 -2.79
C LYS A 49 -8.66 -5.55 -1.28
N LYS A 50 -7.48 -5.48 -0.68
CA LYS A 50 -7.34 -5.41 0.77
C LYS A 50 -7.79 -4.06 1.35
N THR A 51 -7.70 -3.00 0.58
CA THR A 51 -8.18 -1.68 1.00
C THR A 51 -9.63 -1.42 0.58
N ARG A 52 -10.27 -2.42 -0.01
CA ARG A 52 -11.66 -2.33 -0.50
C ARG A 52 -11.85 -1.19 -1.49
N GLY A 53 -10.90 -1.03 -2.38
CA GLY A 53 -10.96 -0.02 -3.44
C GLY A 53 -10.58 1.39 -3.01
N LYS A 54 -10.19 1.59 -1.76
CA LYS A 54 -9.76 2.92 -1.30
C LYS A 54 -8.42 3.33 -1.88
N VAL A 55 -7.56 2.37 -2.14
CA VAL A 55 -6.28 2.60 -2.81
C VAL A 55 -6.33 1.86 -4.15
N ASN A 56 -6.32 2.60 -5.24
CA ASN A 56 -6.39 2.06 -6.58
C ASN A 56 -5.03 2.15 -7.28
N PRO A 57 -4.81 1.34 -8.33
CA PRO A 57 -3.56 1.45 -9.10
C PRO A 57 -3.27 2.86 -9.60
N SER A 58 -4.31 3.61 -9.99
CA SER A 58 -4.14 4.97 -10.46
C SER A 58 -3.55 5.91 -9.41
N ASP A 59 -3.73 5.59 -8.13
CA ASP A 59 -3.18 6.41 -7.05
C ASP A 59 -1.65 6.37 -7.00
N PHE A 60 -1.04 5.35 -7.62
CA PHE A 60 0.42 5.24 -7.70
C PHE A 60 1.01 6.00 -8.86
N TYR A 61 0.19 6.43 -9.79
CA TYR A 61 0.63 7.15 -11.00
C TYR A 61 0.35 8.65 -10.94
N ALA A 62 -0.28 9.10 -9.89
CA ALA A 62 -0.69 10.50 -9.76
C ALA A 62 0.48 11.45 -9.48
#